data_da2004c8e510cd67d5895457548a8ed5
#
_entry.id   da2004c8e510cd67d5895457548a8ed5
#
_cell.length_a   1.000
_cell.length_b   1.000
_cell.length_c   1.000
_cell.angle_alpha   90.00
_cell.angle_beta   90.00
_cell.angle_gamma   90.00
#
_symmetry.space_group_name_H-M   'P 1'
#
loop_
_entity.id
_entity.type
_entity.pdbx_description
1 polymer ?
#
loop_
_entity_poly.entity_id
_entity_poly.type
_entity_poly.pdbx_seq_one_letter_code
_entity_poly.pdbx_strand_id
1 'polypeptide(L)'
;MQQDFEAANPDIKLEFVTIPSQYADTMVTKLAGGEIPDVMMLAMDQVPRYALNGMLLPLDDLASQEYKDALYPVVKDALTVNGTMYAAARDVTPKVMYLNTKMFEDAGIEIPADTWTMDEFVEIAKQLTKGSGADAQWGYYWANWTDQTFAMIAAFGGELYSEDGKASVLSTDENTQKAVQFMYDLYNTYKVCPSATQAAQFGDSEFAPFMANKVAMQLGALSTASTFDANGTEYTVLPMPYVDGVSKTSSFVNTWVIPKTARNPELSWRVVEFLSGKEGQQIALDMNYGLPASTMVDTTEFEAKTPYNKYFVQALETAVPYPTNLNGSEFQNMFQKECESLWAGAVSPEEFAQRVDEQAAPILSK
;
A
#
# COMPACT_ATOMS: atom_id res chain seq x y z
N MET A 1 11.14 -15.82 -13.47
CA MET A 1 9.71 -15.67 -13.85
C MET A 1 9.44 -15.96 -15.33
N GLN A 2 9.96 -15.19 -16.34
CA GLN A 2 9.72 -15.49 -17.77
C GLN A 2 10.24 -16.86 -18.17
N GLN A 3 11.48 -17.16 -17.84
CA GLN A 3 12.12 -18.45 -18.16
C GLN A 3 11.40 -19.63 -17.52
N ASP A 4 10.96 -19.46 -16.25
CA ASP A 4 10.26 -20.50 -15.51
C ASP A 4 8.89 -20.77 -16.12
N PHE A 5 8.16 -19.69 -16.51
CA PHE A 5 6.90 -19.81 -17.22
C PHE A 5 7.06 -20.54 -18.57
N GLU A 6 8.03 -20.11 -19.41
CA GLU A 6 8.27 -20.71 -20.72
C GLU A 6 8.76 -22.16 -20.63
N ALA A 7 9.48 -22.52 -19.55
CA ALA A 7 9.88 -23.90 -19.29
C ALA A 7 8.68 -24.79 -18.95
N ALA A 8 7.73 -24.27 -18.17
CA ALA A 8 6.49 -24.98 -17.84
C ALA A 8 5.47 -24.98 -18.99
N ASN A 9 5.57 -24.01 -19.93
CA ASN A 9 4.64 -23.81 -21.05
C ASN A 9 5.40 -23.62 -22.36
N PRO A 10 6.01 -24.69 -22.94
CA PRO A 10 6.89 -24.58 -24.10
C PRO A 10 6.19 -24.15 -25.40
N ASP A 11 4.87 -24.18 -25.41
CA ASP A 11 4.00 -23.73 -26.49
C ASP A 11 3.73 -22.20 -26.46
N ILE A 12 4.12 -21.50 -25.37
CA ILE A 12 3.89 -20.07 -25.21
C ILE A 12 5.22 -19.32 -25.11
N LYS A 13 5.31 -18.22 -25.85
CA LYS A 13 6.38 -17.23 -25.71
C LYS A 13 5.83 -16.00 -24.99
N LEU A 14 6.46 -15.65 -23.88
CA LEU A 14 6.07 -14.52 -23.04
C LEU A 14 6.98 -13.32 -23.32
N GLU A 15 6.41 -12.19 -23.64
CA GLU A 15 7.11 -10.92 -23.82
C GLU A 15 6.67 -9.94 -22.74
N PHE A 16 7.60 -9.54 -21.87
CA PHE A 16 7.36 -8.47 -20.89
C PHE A 16 7.67 -7.10 -21.49
N VAL A 17 6.68 -6.23 -21.51
CA VAL A 17 6.84 -4.83 -21.88
C VAL A 17 6.92 -3.99 -20.62
N THR A 18 8.11 -3.47 -20.32
CA THR A 18 8.32 -2.61 -19.17
C THR A 18 7.96 -1.16 -19.49
N ILE A 19 7.13 -0.56 -18.67
CA ILE A 19 6.77 0.87 -18.73
C ILE A 19 7.37 1.53 -17.47
N PRO A 20 8.49 2.25 -17.61
CA PRO A 20 9.29 2.67 -16.44
C PRO A 20 8.68 3.84 -15.65
N SER A 21 7.75 4.60 -16.24
CA SER A 21 7.10 5.75 -15.60
C SER A 21 5.75 6.05 -16.23
N GLN A 22 4.90 6.79 -15.52
CA GLN A 22 3.57 7.22 -16.00
C GLN A 22 2.76 6.04 -16.58
N TYR A 23 2.77 4.91 -15.87
CA TYR A 23 2.16 3.67 -16.35
C TYR A 23 0.69 3.86 -16.74
N ALA A 24 -0.11 4.50 -15.89
CA ALA A 24 -1.54 4.69 -16.12
C ALA A 24 -1.80 5.49 -17.42
N ASP A 25 -1.13 6.62 -17.61
CA ASP A 25 -1.30 7.48 -18.79
C ASP A 25 -0.81 6.80 -20.06
N THR A 26 0.30 6.08 -19.96
CA THR A 26 0.86 5.29 -21.06
C THR A 26 -0.11 4.18 -21.46
N MET A 27 -0.70 3.47 -20.51
CA MET A 27 -1.67 2.41 -20.80
C MET A 27 -2.95 2.97 -21.42
N VAL A 28 -3.47 4.09 -20.93
CA VAL A 28 -4.63 4.75 -21.57
C VAL A 28 -4.32 5.09 -23.03
N THR A 29 -3.15 5.63 -23.31
CA THR A 29 -2.72 5.98 -24.68
C THR A 29 -2.57 4.76 -25.56
N LYS A 30 -1.94 3.68 -25.07
CA LYS A 30 -1.76 2.42 -25.81
C LYS A 30 -3.10 1.76 -26.12
N LEU A 31 -3.99 1.67 -25.14
CA LEU A 31 -5.32 1.10 -25.34
C LEU A 31 -6.15 1.91 -26.35
N ALA A 32 -6.09 3.24 -26.30
CA ALA A 32 -6.74 4.11 -27.27
C ALA A 32 -6.14 3.97 -28.69
N GLY A 33 -4.83 3.70 -28.78
CA GLY A 33 -4.12 3.44 -30.04
C GLY A 33 -4.30 2.01 -30.61
N GLY A 34 -5.01 1.12 -29.90
CA GLY A 34 -5.22 -0.28 -30.30
C GLY A 34 -4.03 -1.20 -29.99
N GLU A 35 -3.02 -0.74 -29.26
CA GLU A 35 -1.92 -1.56 -28.75
C GLU A 35 -2.33 -2.22 -27.43
N ILE A 36 -3.13 -3.29 -27.53
CA ILE A 36 -3.72 -3.97 -26.39
C ILE A 36 -2.84 -5.16 -26.01
N PRO A 37 -2.26 -5.20 -24.79
CA PRO A 37 -1.55 -6.39 -24.32
C PRO A 37 -2.52 -7.53 -24.04
N ASP A 38 -2.03 -8.77 -24.06
CA ASP A 38 -2.86 -9.93 -23.69
C ASP A 38 -3.11 -10.01 -22.18
N VAL A 39 -2.17 -9.47 -21.38
CA VAL A 39 -2.26 -9.31 -19.92
C VAL A 39 -1.66 -7.95 -19.55
N MET A 40 -2.24 -7.27 -18.58
CA MET A 40 -1.67 -6.01 -18.05
C MET A 40 -1.76 -5.93 -16.53
N MET A 41 -0.86 -5.15 -15.94
CA MET A 41 -1.00 -4.73 -14.56
C MET A 41 -2.11 -3.69 -14.43
N LEU A 42 -2.82 -3.73 -13.32
CA LEU A 42 -3.73 -2.65 -12.93
C LEU A 42 -3.69 -2.50 -11.40
N ALA A 43 -3.69 -1.28 -10.94
CA ALA A 43 -3.84 -1.00 -9.52
C ALA A 43 -5.28 -1.33 -9.07
N MET A 44 -5.45 -1.92 -7.87
CA MET A 44 -6.77 -2.36 -7.41
C MET A 44 -7.83 -1.27 -7.42
N ASP A 45 -7.45 -0.03 -7.15
CA ASP A 45 -8.34 1.13 -7.14
C ASP A 45 -8.88 1.51 -8.54
N GLN A 46 -8.26 1.00 -9.60
CA GLN A 46 -8.69 1.22 -10.98
C GLN A 46 -9.55 0.07 -11.52
N VAL A 47 -9.46 -1.12 -10.92
CA VAL A 47 -10.21 -2.31 -11.38
C VAL A 47 -11.72 -2.04 -11.51
N PRO A 48 -12.41 -1.42 -10.53
CA PRO A 48 -13.84 -1.16 -10.65
C PRO A 48 -14.19 -0.30 -11.87
N ARG A 49 -13.44 0.77 -12.12
CA ARG A 49 -13.65 1.66 -13.25
C ARG A 49 -13.51 0.94 -14.59
N TYR A 50 -12.44 0.15 -14.75
CA TYR A 50 -12.20 -0.59 -16.00
C TYR A 50 -13.23 -1.70 -16.20
N ALA A 51 -13.60 -2.42 -15.14
CA ALA A 51 -14.60 -3.49 -15.19
C ALA A 51 -15.98 -2.96 -15.60
N LEU A 52 -16.47 -1.90 -14.94
CA LEU A 52 -17.79 -1.33 -15.22
C LEU A 52 -17.89 -0.64 -16.58
N ASN A 53 -16.78 -0.17 -17.12
CA ASN A 53 -16.71 0.29 -18.51
C ASN A 53 -16.59 -0.86 -19.52
N GLY A 54 -16.66 -2.11 -19.09
CA GLY A 54 -16.61 -3.29 -19.95
C GLY A 54 -15.27 -3.49 -20.65
N MET A 55 -14.18 -2.99 -20.06
CA MET A 55 -12.83 -3.07 -20.63
C MET A 55 -12.07 -4.33 -20.20
N LEU A 56 -12.53 -5.00 -19.13
CA LEU A 56 -11.90 -6.20 -18.58
C LEU A 56 -12.71 -7.46 -18.89
N LEU A 57 -12.02 -8.57 -19.00
CA LEU A 57 -12.60 -9.90 -19.10
C LEU A 57 -12.99 -10.40 -17.69
N PRO A 58 -14.23 -10.89 -17.48
CA PRO A 58 -14.57 -11.64 -16.28
C PRO A 58 -13.74 -12.91 -16.17
N LEU A 59 -13.25 -13.21 -14.97
CA LEU A 59 -12.34 -14.34 -14.72
C LEU A 59 -13.05 -15.51 -14.01
N ASP A 60 -14.32 -15.41 -13.66
CA ASP A 60 -15.03 -16.42 -12.87
C ASP A 60 -15.03 -17.81 -13.50
N ASP A 61 -15.20 -17.89 -14.83
CA ASP A 61 -15.20 -19.15 -15.57
C ASP A 61 -13.79 -19.69 -15.86
N LEU A 62 -12.76 -18.85 -15.72
CA LEU A 62 -11.36 -19.20 -15.96
C LEU A 62 -10.66 -19.61 -14.68
N ALA A 63 -10.89 -18.87 -13.59
CA ALA A 63 -10.27 -19.13 -12.30
C ALA A 63 -10.90 -20.36 -11.61
N SER A 64 -10.05 -21.32 -11.25
CA SER A 64 -10.48 -22.50 -10.52
C SER A 64 -11.03 -22.16 -9.13
N GLN A 65 -11.91 -23.03 -8.59
CA GLN A 65 -12.41 -22.85 -7.23
C GLN A 65 -11.27 -22.93 -6.20
N GLU A 66 -10.29 -23.80 -6.42
CA GLU A 66 -9.09 -23.94 -5.58
C GLU A 66 -8.31 -22.62 -5.50
N TYR A 67 -8.09 -21.94 -6.64
CA TYR A 67 -7.47 -20.61 -6.66
C TYR A 67 -8.26 -19.59 -5.84
N LYS A 68 -9.58 -19.52 -6.05
CA LYS A 68 -10.46 -18.58 -5.33
C LYS A 68 -10.49 -18.82 -3.82
N ASP A 69 -10.52 -20.08 -3.40
CA ASP A 69 -10.61 -20.46 -1.99
C ASP A 69 -9.29 -20.19 -1.25
N ALA A 70 -8.17 -20.30 -1.94
CA ALA A 70 -6.84 -20.05 -1.37
C ALA A 70 -6.52 -18.57 -1.13
N LEU A 71 -7.22 -17.61 -1.75
CA LEU A 71 -6.99 -16.19 -1.57
C LEU A 71 -7.29 -15.73 -0.13
N TYR A 72 -6.45 -14.85 0.41
CA TYR A 72 -6.78 -14.18 1.68
C TYR A 72 -8.06 -13.35 1.57
N PRO A 73 -8.86 -13.23 2.65
CA PRO A 73 -10.12 -12.47 2.61
C PRO A 73 -9.95 -11.04 2.08
N VAL A 74 -8.94 -10.31 2.56
CA VAL A 74 -8.61 -8.95 2.12
C VAL A 74 -8.36 -8.84 0.60
N VAL A 75 -7.91 -9.92 -0.03
CA VAL A 75 -7.62 -9.98 -1.47
C VAL A 75 -8.88 -10.20 -2.29
N LYS A 76 -9.77 -11.08 -1.84
CA LYS A 76 -10.99 -11.43 -2.59
C LYS A 76 -11.83 -10.20 -2.95
N ASP A 77 -12.00 -9.29 -1.99
CA ASP A 77 -12.75 -8.06 -2.18
C ASP A 77 -12.11 -7.15 -3.22
N ALA A 78 -10.76 -7.04 -3.18
CA ALA A 78 -10.00 -6.22 -4.13
C ALA A 78 -10.07 -6.71 -5.58
N LEU A 79 -10.35 -8.00 -5.81
CA LEU A 79 -10.39 -8.61 -7.14
C LEU A 79 -11.78 -8.62 -7.76
N THR A 80 -12.81 -8.26 -6.97
CA THR A 80 -14.23 -8.48 -7.31
C THR A 80 -14.97 -7.16 -7.46
N VAL A 81 -15.79 -7.05 -8.50
CA VAL A 81 -16.66 -5.89 -8.73
C VAL A 81 -18.07 -6.41 -8.95
N ASN A 82 -19.03 -5.99 -8.11
CA ASN A 82 -20.43 -6.42 -8.15
C ASN A 82 -20.58 -7.97 -8.18
N GLY A 83 -19.74 -8.68 -7.40
CA GLY A 83 -19.79 -10.14 -7.30
C GLY A 83 -19.12 -10.89 -8.44
N THR A 84 -18.48 -10.21 -9.39
CA THR A 84 -17.75 -10.80 -10.51
C THR A 84 -16.25 -10.54 -10.36
N MET A 85 -15.42 -11.55 -10.52
CA MET A 85 -13.97 -11.45 -10.46
C MET A 85 -13.43 -10.90 -11.79
N TYR A 86 -12.68 -9.78 -11.75
CA TYR A 86 -12.08 -9.15 -12.93
C TYR A 86 -10.56 -9.08 -12.88
N ALA A 87 -9.98 -9.41 -11.76
CA ALA A 87 -8.55 -9.33 -11.56
C ALA A 87 -8.01 -10.57 -10.84
N ALA A 88 -6.73 -10.84 -10.99
CA ALA A 88 -5.98 -11.82 -10.20
C ALA A 88 -4.87 -11.10 -9.44
N ALA A 89 -4.59 -11.53 -8.23
CA ALA A 89 -3.61 -10.85 -7.37
C ALA A 89 -2.19 -11.12 -7.83
N ARG A 90 -1.40 -10.07 -7.99
CA ARG A 90 0.04 -10.15 -8.21
C ARG A 90 0.78 -10.32 -6.90
N ASP A 91 0.50 -9.44 -5.95
CA ASP A 91 1.07 -9.39 -4.61
C ASP A 91 0.19 -8.53 -3.69
N VAL A 92 0.47 -8.62 -2.40
CA VAL A 92 -0.19 -7.85 -1.35
C VAL A 92 0.85 -7.04 -0.59
N THR A 93 0.55 -5.79 -0.27
CA THR A 93 1.50 -4.86 0.33
C THR A 93 0.94 -4.19 1.60
N PRO A 94 0.71 -4.95 2.69
CA PRO A 94 0.35 -4.35 3.97
C PRO A 94 1.48 -3.45 4.47
N LYS A 95 1.12 -2.38 5.18
CA LYS A 95 2.10 -1.49 5.78
C LYS A 95 2.54 -2.00 7.15
N VAL A 96 3.82 -1.85 7.41
CA VAL A 96 4.49 -2.13 8.68
C VAL A 96 5.36 -0.94 9.07
N MET A 97 5.85 -0.89 10.31
CA MET A 97 6.72 0.18 10.76
C MET A 97 8.19 -0.24 10.64
N TYR A 98 8.96 0.53 9.87
CA TYR A 98 10.42 0.45 9.80
C TYR A 98 11.03 1.35 10.87
N LEU A 99 12.00 0.84 11.62
CA LEU A 99 12.74 1.53 12.66
C LEU A 99 14.22 1.58 12.26
N ASN A 100 14.81 2.76 12.19
CA ASN A 100 16.23 2.95 11.91
C ASN A 100 17.05 2.59 13.16
N THR A 101 17.63 1.40 13.17
CA THR A 101 18.33 0.86 14.35
C THR A 101 19.53 1.69 14.76
N LYS A 102 20.24 2.30 13.78
CA LYS A 102 21.33 3.21 14.09
C LYS A 102 20.88 4.44 14.87
N MET A 103 19.75 5.05 14.50
CA MET A 103 19.25 6.23 15.22
C MET A 103 18.77 5.90 16.63
N PHE A 104 18.20 4.72 16.83
CA PHE A 104 17.82 4.20 18.17
C PHE A 104 19.08 3.97 19.03
N GLU A 105 20.11 3.30 18.49
CA GLU A 105 21.38 3.05 19.18
C GLU A 105 22.09 4.35 19.54
N ASP A 106 22.22 5.29 18.60
CA ASP A 106 22.84 6.62 18.81
C ASP A 106 22.12 7.47 19.88
N ALA A 107 20.83 7.18 20.11
CA ALA A 107 20.02 7.83 21.13
C ALA A 107 20.00 7.05 22.47
N GLY A 108 20.48 5.80 22.50
CA GLY A 108 20.39 4.93 23.67
C GLY A 108 18.95 4.49 23.99
N ILE A 109 18.11 4.41 22.96
CA ILE A 109 16.71 3.98 23.07
C ILE A 109 16.61 2.54 22.60
N GLU A 110 16.02 1.68 23.41
CA GLU A 110 15.76 0.28 23.03
C GLU A 110 14.66 0.19 21.97
N ILE A 111 14.79 -0.77 21.06
CA ILE A 111 13.70 -1.12 20.12
C ILE A 111 12.52 -1.63 20.96
N PRO A 112 11.31 -1.08 20.78
CA PRO A 112 10.16 -1.50 21.57
C PRO A 112 9.74 -2.94 21.26
N ALA A 113 8.92 -3.52 22.14
CA ALA A 113 8.32 -4.83 21.92
C ALA A 113 7.36 -4.80 20.73
N ASP A 114 7.09 -5.95 20.14
CA ASP A 114 6.16 -6.08 19.00
C ASP A 114 4.68 -5.80 19.35
N THR A 115 4.40 -5.62 20.65
CA THR A 115 3.08 -5.22 21.17
C THR A 115 3.01 -3.74 21.57
N TRP A 116 3.93 -2.92 21.08
CA TRP A 116 4.00 -1.50 21.38
C TRP A 116 2.73 -0.73 20.97
N THR A 117 2.45 0.31 21.72
CA THR A 117 1.23 1.11 21.57
C THR A 117 1.48 2.39 20.79
N MET A 118 0.39 3.04 20.34
CA MET A 118 0.46 4.34 19.67
C MET A 118 1.00 5.43 20.60
N ASP A 119 0.77 5.32 21.92
CA ASP A 119 1.35 6.24 22.92
C ASP A 119 2.86 6.05 23.06
N GLU A 120 3.34 4.80 23.09
CA GLU A 120 4.78 4.50 23.10
C GLU A 120 5.46 4.97 21.81
N PHE A 121 4.80 4.80 20.65
CA PHE A 121 5.28 5.34 19.39
C PHE A 121 5.50 6.85 19.48
N VAL A 122 4.53 7.61 20.00
CA VAL A 122 4.64 9.08 20.15
C VAL A 122 5.79 9.46 21.08
N GLU A 123 5.93 8.79 22.22
CA GLU A 123 7.00 9.10 23.18
C GLU A 123 8.39 8.78 22.62
N ILE A 124 8.54 7.68 21.87
CA ILE A 124 9.77 7.34 21.15
C ILE A 124 10.05 8.37 20.05
N ALA A 125 9.05 8.75 19.28
CA ALA A 125 9.19 9.75 18.23
C ALA A 125 9.67 11.11 18.79
N LYS A 126 9.14 11.54 19.93
CA LYS A 126 9.60 12.77 20.61
C LYS A 126 11.05 12.68 21.06
N GLN A 127 11.47 11.55 21.65
CA GLN A 127 12.85 11.35 22.10
C GLN A 127 13.86 11.33 20.95
N LEU A 128 13.47 10.79 19.79
CA LEU A 128 14.30 10.72 18.59
C LEU A 128 14.29 12.01 17.76
N THR A 129 13.40 12.95 18.06
CA THR A 129 13.34 14.26 17.40
C THR A 129 14.27 15.22 18.09
N LYS A 130 15.32 15.67 17.36
CA LYS A 130 16.34 16.56 17.92
C LYS A 130 17.06 17.39 16.85
N GLY A 131 17.80 18.39 17.30
CA GLY A 131 18.60 19.24 16.42
C GLY A 131 17.77 20.31 15.70
N SER A 132 18.43 21.07 14.84
CA SER A 132 17.81 22.09 14.00
C SER A 132 18.66 22.35 12.75
N GLY A 133 18.04 22.93 11.72
CA GLY A 133 18.72 23.20 10.45
C GLY A 133 19.25 21.90 9.80
N ALA A 134 20.52 21.87 9.42
CA ALA A 134 21.15 20.71 8.80
C ALA A 134 21.31 19.50 9.74
N ASP A 135 21.33 19.75 11.05
CA ASP A 135 21.46 18.69 12.08
C ASP A 135 20.11 18.17 12.59
N ALA A 136 19.02 18.67 12.02
CA ALA A 136 17.68 18.23 12.40
C ALA A 136 17.50 16.73 12.12
N GLN A 137 16.86 16.05 13.07
CA GLN A 137 16.41 14.66 13.00
C GLN A 137 14.97 14.60 13.51
N TRP A 138 14.17 13.71 12.94
CA TRP A 138 12.76 13.53 13.29
C TRP A 138 12.48 12.10 13.68
N GLY A 139 11.55 11.95 14.62
CA GLY A 139 11.14 10.63 15.10
C GLY A 139 10.34 9.85 14.07
N TYR A 140 9.56 10.54 13.25
CA TYR A 140 8.69 9.90 12.28
C TYR A 140 8.54 10.73 11.00
N TYR A 141 8.26 10.05 9.90
CA TYR A 141 7.87 10.65 8.63
C TYR A 141 7.11 9.63 7.77
N TRP A 142 6.11 10.11 7.07
CA TRP A 142 5.64 9.45 5.87
C TRP A 142 5.60 10.44 4.71
N ALA A 143 5.84 9.94 3.51
CA ALA A 143 5.54 10.70 2.31
C ALA A 143 4.03 10.94 2.23
N ASN A 144 3.63 12.03 1.56
CA ASN A 144 2.20 12.34 1.40
C ASN A 144 1.53 11.38 0.40
N TRP A 145 1.62 10.08 0.65
CA TRP A 145 0.94 9.04 -0.09
C TRP A 145 -0.34 8.63 0.62
N THR A 146 -1.41 8.55 -0.13
CA THR A 146 -2.74 8.20 0.40
C THR A 146 -2.76 6.84 1.08
N ASP A 147 -1.99 5.87 0.59
CA ASP A 147 -1.89 4.53 1.17
C ASP A 147 -1.31 4.51 2.59
N GLN A 148 -0.36 5.40 2.88
CA GLN A 148 0.18 5.54 4.24
C GLN A 148 -0.81 6.24 5.17
N THR A 149 -1.53 7.25 4.67
CA THR A 149 -2.60 7.93 5.42
C THR A 149 -3.74 6.95 5.75
N PHE A 150 -4.12 6.10 4.79
CA PHE A 150 -5.13 5.06 5.01
C PHE A 150 -4.67 3.98 5.98
N ALA A 151 -3.38 3.61 5.97
CA ALA A 151 -2.85 2.70 6.96
C ALA A 151 -2.99 3.27 8.39
N MET A 152 -2.80 4.58 8.57
CA MET A 152 -3.00 5.23 9.85
C MET A 152 -4.49 5.29 10.24
N ILE A 153 -5.38 5.62 9.31
CA ILE A 153 -6.84 5.58 9.56
C ILE A 153 -7.27 4.16 9.95
N ALA A 154 -6.82 3.15 9.23
CA ALA A 154 -7.09 1.74 9.53
C ALA A 154 -6.57 1.31 10.91
N ALA A 155 -5.39 1.82 11.33
CA ALA A 155 -4.82 1.53 12.65
C ALA A 155 -5.74 2.00 13.79
N PHE A 156 -6.46 3.09 13.59
CA PHE A 156 -7.48 3.58 14.53
C PHE A 156 -8.86 2.90 14.34
N GLY A 157 -9.01 2.00 13.36
CA GLY A 157 -10.28 1.36 13.04
C GLY A 157 -11.28 2.29 12.36
N GLY A 158 -10.78 3.36 11.72
CA GLY A 158 -11.60 4.34 11.00
C GLY A 158 -11.91 3.89 9.56
N GLU A 159 -12.92 4.51 8.99
CA GLU A 159 -13.42 4.28 7.64
C GLU A 159 -13.29 5.57 6.80
N LEU A 160 -13.05 5.41 5.51
CA LEU A 160 -12.93 6.55 4.59
C LEU A 160 -14.24 6.83 3.86
N TYR A 161 -14.95 5.76 3.52
CA TYR A 161 -16.19 5.80 2.76
C TYR A 161 -17.34 5.16 3.53
N SER A 162 -18.57 5.56 3.20
CA SER A 162 -19.78 4.84 3.56
C SER A 162 -19.73 3.40 3.02
N GLU A 163 -20.51 2.49 3.61
CA GLU A 163 -20.56 1.07 3.23
C GLU A 163 -20.87 0.86 1.72
N ASP A 164 -21.66 1.74 1.10
CA ASP A 164 -21.97 1.71 -0.33
C ASP A 164 -20.93 2.42 -1.22
N GLY A 165 -19.85 2.97 -0.64
CA GLY A 165 -18.77 3.66 -1.32
C GLY A 165 -19.14 5.01 -1.95
N LYS A 166 -20.34 5.55 -1.67
CA LYS A 166 -20.89 6.75 -2.35
C LYS A 166 -20.71 8.05 -1.60
N ALA A 167 -20.24 7.99 -0.39
CA ALA A 167 -19.95 9.17 0.42
C ALA A 167 -18.64 9.02 1.18
N SER A 168 -17.94 10.11 1.41
CA SER A 168 -16.88 10.19 2.40
C SER A 168 -17.51 10.34 3.80
N VAL A 169 -16.89 9.73 4.81
CA VAL A 169 -17.38 9.75 6.20
C VAL A 169 -16.39 10.35 7.19
N LEU A 170 -15.42 11.12 6.71
CA LEU A 170 -14.35 11.66 7.56
C LEU A 170 -14.89 12.51 8.71
N SER A 171 -15.93 13.31 8.46
CA SER A 171 -16.51 14.19 9.47
C SER A 171 -17.50 13.49 10.41
N THR A 172 -17.88 12.24 10.10
CA THR A 172 -18.91 11.50 10.84
C THR A 172 -18.40 10.22 11.51
N ASP A 173 -17.31 9.64 11.03
CA ASP A 173 -16.68 8.46 11.65
C ASP A 173 -15.74 8.90 12.78
N GLU A 174 -16.07 8.51 14.02
CA GLU A 174 -15.31 8.91 15.21
C GLU A 174 -13.87 8.40 15.21
N ASN A 175 -13.62 7.21 14.69
CA ASN A 175 -12.28 6.63 14.66
C ASN A 175 -11.41 7.31 13.58
N THR A 176 -11.99 7.65 12.44
CA THR A 176 -11.31 8.45 11.42
C THR A 176 -10.97 9.84 11.96
N GLN A 177 -11.88 10.49 12.70
CA GLN A 177 -11.58 11.77 13.35
C GLN A 177 -10.42 11.67 14.35
N LYS A 178 -10.36 10.60 15.16
CA LYS A 178 -9.21 10.33 16.06
C LYS A 178 -7.91 10.16 15.27
N ALA A 179 -7.93 9.41 14.17
CA ALA A 179 -6.76 9.23 13.31
C ALA A 179 -6.30 10.55 12.68
N VAL A 180 -7.22 11.37 12.17
CA VAL A 180 -6.92 12.69 11.59
C VAL A 180 -6.33 13.63 12.63
N GLN A 181 -6.91 13.67 13.86
CA GLN A 181 -6.36 14.45 14.96
C GLN A 181 -4.96 13.97 15.33
N PHE A 182 -4.75 12.65 15.43
CA PHE A 182 -3.44 12.07 15.72
C PHE A 182 -2.39 12.46 14.70
N MET A 183 -2.70 12.32 13.40
CA MET A 183 -1.81 12.71 12.32
C MET A 183 -1.49 14.21 12.32
N TYR A 184 -2.49 15.06 12.59
CA TYR A 184 -2.28 16.50 12.77
C TYR A 184 -1.31 16.78 13.92
N ASP A 185 -1.48 16.09 15.05
CA ASP A 185 -0.64 16.27 16.24
C ASP A 185 0.81 15.87 16.02
N LEU A 186 1.09 14.84 15.20
CA LEU A 186 2.47 14.48 14.86
C LEU A 186 3.23 15.63 14.19
N TYR A 187 2.57 16.42 13.34
CA TYR A 187 3.18 17.56 12.66
C TYR A 187 3.14 18.85 13.47
N ASN A 188 1.99 19.17 14.07
CA ASN A 188 1.72 20.50 14.59
C ASN A 188 1.87 20.63 16.10
N THR A 189 1.52 19.58 16.87
CA THR A 189 1.60 19.57 18.34
C THR A 189 2.93 18.98 18.80
N TYR A 190 3.24 17.75 18.38
CA TYR A 190 4.45 17.05 18.80
C TYR A 190 5.66 17.44 17.97
N LYS A 191 5.46 17.87 16.74
CA LYS A 191 6.51 18.31 15.79
C LYS A 191 7.58 17.25 15.56
N VAL A 192 7.16 16.00 15.51
CA VAL A 192 8.04 14.84 15.31
C VAL A 192 8.27 14.48 13.86
N CYS A 193 7.57 15.16 12.93
CA CYS A 193 7.69 14.97 11.49
C CYS A 193 8.37 16.18 10.81
N PRO A 194 9.21 15.95 9.77
CA PRO A 194 9.70 17.05 8.93
C PRO A 194 8.56 17.61 8.08
N SER A 195 8.61 18.92 7.80
CA SER A 195 7.76 19.49 6.74
C SER A 195 8.17 18.94 5.37
N ALA A 196 7.29 19.04 4.38
CA ALA A 196 7.58 18.63 3.00
C ALA A 196 8.86 19.28 2.44
N THR A 197 9.07 20.58 2.73
CA THR A 197 10.28 21.31 2.33
C THR A 197 11.54 20.77 3.01
N GLN A 198 11.46 20.34 4.26
CA GLN A 198 12.58 19.74 4.97
C GLN A 198 12.87 18.32 4.43
N ALA A 199 11.86 17.51 4.20
CA ALA A 199 12.03 16.17 3.64
C ALA A 199 12.65 16.20 2.23
N ALA A 200 12.20 17.12 1.37
CA ALA A 200 12.72 17.28 0.01
C ALA A 200 14.21 17.62 -0.09
N GLN A 201 14.83 18.09 1.00
CA GLN A 201 16.28 18.36 1.03
C GLN A 201 17.15 17.10 0.93
N PHE A 202 16.58 15.91 1.19
CA PHE A 202 17.29 14.63 1.17
C PHE A 202 17.17 13.88 -0.16
N GLY A 203 16.39 14.38 -1.10
CA GLY A 203 16.17 13.80 -2.45
C GLY A 203 14.70 13.56 -2.77
N ASP A 204 14.44 13.07 -3.97
CA ASP A 204 13.08 12.88 -4.48
C ASP A 204 12.43 11.57 -4.01
N SER A 205 13.20 10.64 -3.44
CA SER A 205 12.66 9.40 -2.90
C SER A 205 11.98 9.64 -1.55
N GLU A 206 10.79 9.08 -1.38
CA GLU A 206 10.07 9.08 -0.10
C GLU A 206 10.88 8.46 1.06
N PHE A 207 11.85 7.61 0.75
CA PHE A 207 12.70 6.93 1.72
C PHE A 207 14.03 7.67 1.98
N ALA A 208 14.32 8.73 1.23
CA ALA A 208 15.59 9.43 1.32
C ALA A 208 15.92 9.97 2.74
N PRO A 209 14.98 10.56 3.49
CA PRO A 209 15.24 11.01 4.86
C PRO A 209 15.61 9.86 5.81
N PHE A 210 14.96 8.70 5.67
CA PHE A 210 15.24 7.50 6.47
C PHE A 210 16.63 6.94 6.14
N MET A 211 16.94 6.76 4.86
CA MET A 211 18.25 6.30 4.39
C MET A 211 19.40 7.24 4.77
N ALA A 212 19.13 8.53 4.90
CA ALA A 212 20.08 9.53 5.38
C ALA A 212 20.24 9.56 6.92
N ASN A 213 19.61 8.67 7.67
CA ASN A 213 19.55 8.66 9.14
C ASN A 213 19.04 10.00 9.72
N LYS A 214 18.03 10.57 9.08
CA LYS A 214 17.37 11.81 9.51
C LYS A 214 15.97 11.57 10.02
N VAL A 215 15.42 10.40 9.76
CA VAL A 215 14.11 9.96 10.24
C VAL A 215 14.26 8.59 10.89
N ALA A 216 13.74 8.45 12.10
CA ALA A 216 13.91 7.24 12.90
C ALA A 216 12.86 6.16 12.62
N MET A 217 11.65 6.53 12.25
CA MET A 217 10.55 5.60 11.99
C MET A 217 9.78 6.00 10.73
N GLN A 218 9.40 5.02 9.92
CA GLN A 218 8.67 5.24 8.67
C GLN A 218 7.80 4.03 8.32
N LEU A 219 6.62 4.27 7.76
CA LEU A 219 5.79 3.20 7.17
C LEU A 219 6.41 2.70 5.87
N GLY A 220 6.30 1.41 5.65
CA GLY A 220 6.73 0.77 4.41
C GLY A 220 6.06 -0.58 4.20
N ALA A 221 6.26 -1.16 3.02
CA ALA A 221 5.85 -2.52 2.67
C ALA A 221 7.10 -3.41 2.51
N LEU A 222 6.93 -4.70 2.15
CA LEU A 222 8.07 -5.61 1.95
C LEU A 222 9.07 -5.08 0.91
N SER A 223 8.59 -4.47 -0.17
CA SER A 223 9.47 -3.89 -1.21
C SER A 223 10.38 -2.77 -0.71
N THR A 224 10.01 -2.11 0.40
CA THR A 224 10.85 -1.09 1.06
C THR A 224 12.15 -1.69 1.60
N ALA A 225 12.10 -2.95 2.08
CA ALA A 225 13.29 -3.67 2.54
C ALA A 225 14.37 -3.75 1.45
N SER A 226 13.98 -4.10 0.21
CA SER A 226 14.92 -4.17 -0.92
C SER A 226 15.61 -2.82 -1.20
N THR A 227 14.89 -1.70 -1.02
CA THR A 227 15.47 -0.36 -1.18
C THR A 227 16.48 -0.05 -0.07
N PHE A 228 16.15 -0.38 1.17
CA PHE A 228 17.03 -0.13 2.31
C PHE A 228 18.26 -1.04 2.29
N ASP A 229 18.09 -2.32 1.94
CA ASP A 229 19.19 -3.28 1.78
C ASP A 229 20.18 -2.83 0.70
N ALA A 230 19.66 -2.38 -0.45
CA ALA A 230 20.50 -1.87 -1.55
C ALA A 230 21.30 -0.62 -1.16
N ASN A 231 20.77 0.18 -0.24
CA ASN A 231 21.44 1.38 0.29
C ASN A 231 22.35 1.09 1.49
N GLY A 232 22.33 -0.12 2.06
CA GLY A 232 23.04 -0.46 3.28
C GLY A 232 22.48 0.22 4.52
N THR A 233 21.19 0.54 4.54
CA THR A 233 20.51 1.17 5.68
C THR A 233 20.26 0.16 6.78
N GLU A 234 20.61 0.48 8.01
CA GLU A 234 20.38 -0.36 9.17
C GLU A 234 18.96 -0.16 9.71
N TYR A 235 18.16 -1.22 9.73
CA TYR A 235 16.77 -1.15 10.18
C TYR A 235 16.30 -2.45 10.83
N THR A 236 15.20 -2.35 11.53
CA THR A 236 14.31 -3.46 11.89
C THR A 236 12.88 -3.12 11.55
N VAL A 237 11.99 -4.09 11.64
CA VAL A 237 10.56 -3.91 11.34
C VAL A 237 9.74 -4.36 12.54
N LEU A 238 8.68 -3.62 12.82
CA LEU A 238 7.65 -3.98 13.79
C LEU A 238 6.26 -3.89 13.17
N PRO A 239 5.24 -4.53 13.77
CA PRO A 239 3.85 -4.31 13.40
C PRO A 239 3.49 -2.83 13.57
N MET A 240 2.37 -2.41 12.98
CA MET A 240 1.76 -1.12 13.33
C MET A 240 1.56 -1.05 14.84
N PRO A 241 1.81 0.14 15.47
CA PRO A 241 1.53 0.31 16.89
C PRO A 241 0.08 -0.03 17.23
N TYR A 242 -0.14 -0.63 18.38
CA TYR A 242 -1.46 -1.08 18.83
C TYR A 242 -2.34 0.13 19.23
N VAL A 243 -3.57 0.10 18.76
CA VAL A 243 -4.67 0.97 19.22
C VAL A 243 -5.75 0.06 19.78
N ASP A 244 -6.21 0.33 21.01
CA ASP A 244 -7.24 -0.46 21.71
C ASP A 244 -6.97 -1.99 21.71
N GLY A 245 -5.69 -2.36 21.83
CA GLY A 245 -5.25 -3.77 21.90
C GLY A 245 -5.16 -4.50 20.57
N VAL A 246 -5.30 -3.80 19.44
CA VAL A 246 -5.18 -4.38 18.09
C VAL A 246 -4.18 -3.61 17.25
N SER A 247 -3.31 -4.33 16.54
CA SER A 247 -2.47 -3.76 15.48
C SER A 247 -3.17 -3.97 14.14
N LYS A 248 -3.65 -2.89 13.52
CA LYS A 248 -4.29 -2.91 12.20
C LYS A 248 -3.49 -2.10 11.20
N THR A 249 -3.60 -2.47 9.93
CA THR A 249 -3.01 -1.74 8.80
C THR A 249 -3.93 -1.79 7.61
N SER A 250 -3.67 -0.98 6.59
CA SER A 250 -4.27 -1.17 5.27
C SER A 250 -3.34 -1.96 4.35
N SER A 251 -3.94 -2.66 3.40
CA SER A 251 -3.19 -3.38 2.38
C SER A 251 -3.64 -3.01 0.98
N PHE A 252 -2.67 -2.72 0.13
CA PHE A 252 -2.89 -2.55 -1.29
C PHE A 252 -2.64 -3.87 -2.01
N VAL A 253 -3.50 -4.22 -2.98
CA VAL A 253 -3.36 -5.41 -3.83
C VAL A 253 -2.97 -4.96 -5.22
N ASN A 254 -1.81 -5.36 -5.69
CA ASN A 254 -1.45 -5.19 -7.08
C ASN A 254 -2.06 -6.33 -7.89
N THR A 255 -2.56 -6.04 -9.09
CA THR A 255 -3.35 -7.01 -9.82
C THR A 255 -2.86 -7.22 -11.24
N TRP A 256 -3.12 -8.42 -11.76
CA TRP A 256 -3.11 -8.77 -13.17
C TRP A 256 -4.54 -8.78 -13.70
N VAL A 257 -4.75 -8.18 -14.84
CA VAL A 257 -6.07 -8.17 -15.52
C VAL A 257 -5.91 -8.56 -16.98
N ILE A 258 -6.97 -9.11 -17.55
CA ILE A 258 -7.06 -9.47 -18.95
C ILE A 258 -8.00 -8.47 -19.62
N PRO A 259 -7.53 -7.68 -20.62
CA PRO A 259 -8.42 -6.84 -21.39
C PRO A 259 -9.49 -7.69 -22.11
N LYS A 260 -10.73 -7.19 -22.16
CA LYS A 260 -11.85 -7.88 -22.83
C LYS A 260 -11.56 -8.20 -24.32
N THR A 261 -10.67 -7.44 -24.92
CA THR A 261 -10.26 -7.57 -26.32
C THR A 261 -9.00 -8.42 -26.51
N ALA A 262 -8.52 -9.11 -25.46
CA ALA A 262 -7.39 -10.04 -25.58
C ALA A 262 -7.65 -11.08 -26.65
N ARG A 263 -6.62 -11.37 -27.45
CA ARG A 263 -6.75 -12.24 -28.64
C ARG A 263 -7.07 -13.69 -28.29
N ASN A 264 -6.55 -14.16 -27.17
CA ASN A 264 -6.78 -15.51 -26.68
C ASN A 264 -6.94 -15.50 -25.15
N PRO A 265 -8.20 -15.38 -24.66
CA PRO A 265 -8.48 -15.34 -23.22
C PRO A 265 -7.92 -16.51 -22.41
N GLU A 266 -7.98 -17.73 -22.98
CA GLU A 266 -7.50 -18.95 -22.30
C GLU A 266 -5.98 -18.94 -22.13
N LEU A 267 -5.23 -18.53 -23.16
CA LEU A 267 -3.78 -18.38 -23.06
C LEU A 267 -3.40 -17.23 -22.13
N SER A 268 -4.14 -16.11 -22.17
CA SER A 268 -3.93 -15.00 -21.25
C SER A 268 -4.16 -15.45 -19.80
N TRP A 269 -5.18 -16.28 -19.55
CA TRP A 269 -5.41 -16.83 -18.20
C TRP A 269 -4.27 -17.76 -17.76
N ARG A 270 -3.75 -18.62 -18.60
CA ARG A 270 -2.60 -19.47 -18.24
C ARG A 270 -1.40 -18.65 -17.76
N VAL A 271 -1.15 -17.48 -18.40
CA VAL A 271 -0.11 -16.55 -17.95
C VAL A 271 -0.48 -15.94 -16.58
N VAL A 272 -1.69 -15.44 -16.45
CA VAL A 272 -2.18 -14.84 -15.20
C VAL A 272 -2.18 -15.86 -14.07
N GLU A 273 -2.67 -17.08 -14.31
CA GLU A 273 -2.71 -18.15 -13.32
C GLU A 273 -1.31 -18.53 -12.81
N PHE A 274 -0.32 -18.60 -13.70
CA PHE A 274 1.08 -18.81 -13.30
C PHE A 274 1.59 -17.63 -12.45
N LEU A 275 1.38 -16.40 -12.90
CA LEU A 275 1.91 -15.20 -12.25
C LEU A 275 1.24 -14.93 -10.90
N SER A 276 -0.04 -15.27 -10.74
CA SER A 276 -0.84 -15.08 -9.53
C SER A 276 -0.99 -16.34 -8.68
N GLY A 277 -0.54 -17.48 -9.19
CA GLY A 277 -0.54 -18.76 -8.50
C GLY A 277 0.69 -18.97 -7.64
N LYS A 278 0.85 -20.20 -7.15
CA LYS A 278 1.91 -20.58 -6.22
C LYS A 278 3.30 -20.22 -6.73
N GLU A 279 3.62 -20.60 -7.97
CA GLU A 279 4.95 -20.45 -8.55
C GLU A 279 5.34 -18.97 -8.70
N GLY A 280 4.48 -18.17 -9.31
CA GLY A 280 4.75 -16.75 -9.54
C GLY A 280 4.83 -15.95 -8.26
N GLN A 281 3.96 -16.22 -7.30
CA GLN A 281 3.97 -15.54 -6.00
C GLN A 281 5.15 -15.99 -5.13
N GLN A 282 5.59 -17.26 -5.21
CA GLN A 282 6.81 -17.69 -4.54
C GLN A 282 8.04 -16.94 -5.07
N ILE A 283 8.16 -16.81 -6.40
CA ILE A 283 9.25 -16.04 -7.01
C ILE A 283 9.21 -14.57 -6.55
N ALA A 284 8.02 -13.96 -6.47
CA ALA A 284 7.87 -12.58 -5.99
C ALA A 284 8.28 -12.43 -4.52
N LEU A 285 7.92 -13.38 -3.67
CA LEU A 285 8.32 -13.43 -2.26
C LEU A 285 9.82 -13.59 -2.09
N ASP A 286 10.43 -14.50 -2.84
CA ASP A 286 11.88 -14.76 -2.78
C ASP A 286 12.72 -13.55 -3.21
N MET A 287 12.15 -12.70 -4.08
CA MET A 287 12.74 -11.43 -4.51
C MET A 287 12.45 -10.26 -3.57
N ASN A 288 11.75 -10.46 -2.47
CA ASN A 288 11.21 -9.40 -1.58
C ASN A 288 10.39 -8.34 -2.35
N TYR A 289 9.68 -8.76 -3.40
CA TYR A 289 8.90 -7.85 -4.24
C TYR A 289 7.53 -7.54 -3.63
N GLY A 290 6.88 -8.55 -3.06
CA GLY A 290 5.59 -8.44 -2.38
C GLY A 290 5.24 -9.74 -1.66
N LEU A 291 4.26 -9.65 -0.77
CA LEU A 291 3.76 -10.82 -0.06
C LEU A 291 2.78 -11.61 -0.94
N PRO A 292 2.68 -12.94 -0.73
CA PRO A 292 1.72 -13.74 -1.45
C PRO A 292 0.28 -13.34 -1.09
N ALA A 293 -0.59 -13.38 -2.09
CA ALA A 293 -2.02 -13.06 -1.96
C ALA A 293 -2.85 -14.27 -1.53
N SER A 294 -2.23 -15.43 -1.38
CA SER A 294 -2.91 -16.69 -1.11
C SER A 294 -2.14 -17.60 -0.18
N THR A 295 -2.86 -18.50 0.45
CA THR A 295 -2.32 -19.55 1.33
C THR A 295 -1.62 -20.70 0.59
N MET A 296 -1.58 -20.68 -0.75
CA MET A 296 -0.84 -21.67 -1.54
C MET A 296 0.68 -21.56 -1.40
N VAL A 297 1.18 -20.38 -1.03
CA VAL A 297 2.61 -20.10 -0.86
C VAL A 297 3.00 -20.34 0.59
N ASP A 298 4.03 -21.14 0.79
CA ASP A 298 4.61 -21.37 2.12
C ASP A 298 5.58 -20.23 2.48
N THR A 299 5.28 -19.49 3.53
CA THR A 299 6.08 -18.34 4.00
C THR A 299 7.15 -18.72 5.03
N THR A 300 7.21 -19.98 5.45
CA THR A 300 8.09 -20.45 6.55
C THR A 300 9.56 -20.11 6.34
N GLU A 301 10.09 -20.35 5.14
CA GLU A 301 11.49 -20.01 4.82
C GLU A 301 11.72 -18.50 4.79
N PHE A 302 10.76 -17.74 4.28
CA PHE A 302 10.81 -16.27 4.28
C PHE A 302 10.83 -15.71 5.70
N GLU A 303 9.94 -16.20 6.57
CA GLU A 303 9.86 -15.77 7.97
C GLU A 303 11.14 -16.10 8.77
N ALA A 304 11.80 -17.20 8.44
CA ALA A 304 13.06 -17.61 9.10
C ALA A 304 14.29 -16.80 8.66
N LYS A 305 14.23 -16.06 7.54
CA LYS A 305 15.39 -15.29 7.03
C LYS A 305 15.83 -14.16 7.96
N THR A 306 14.87 -13.49 8.61
CA THR A 306 15.15 -12.41 9.57
C THR A 306 14.16 -12.47 10.74
N PRO A 307 14.52 -11.96 11.93
CA PRO A 307 13.61 -11.99 13.08
C PRO A 307 12.33 -11.15 12.88
N TYR A 308 12.32 -10.27 11.88
CA TYR A 308 11.19 -9.36 11.63
C TYR A 308 10.32 -9.73 10.41
N ASN A 309 10.74 -10.67 9.55
CA ASN A 309 9.96 -11.06 8.38
C ASN A 309 8.56 -11.58 8.73
N LYS A 310 8.43 -12.24 9.90
CA LYS A 310 7.13 -12.66 10.43
C LYS A 310 6.09 -11.53 10.51
N TYR A 311 6.52 -10.29 10.77
CA TYR A 311 5.59 -9.15 10.93
C TYR A 311 4.95 -8.73 9.62
N PHE A 312 5.60 -8.96 8.48
CA PHE A 312 4.97 -8.76 7.17
C PHE A 312 3.82 -9.75 6.95
N VAL A 313 4.05 -11.02 7.31
CA VAL A 313 3.03 -12.07 7.16
C VAL A 313 1.88 -11.85 8.15
N GLN A 314 2.18 -11.56 9.41
CA GLN A 314 1.16 -11.25 10.43
C GLN A 314 0.30 -10.03 10.06
N ALA A 315 0.87 -9.04 9.38
CA ALA A 315 0.12 -7.88 8.92
C ALA A 315 -1.01 -8.25 7.93
N LEU A 316 -0.91 -9.38 7.20
CA LEU A 316 -1.99 -9.86 6.32
C LEU A 316 -3.25 -10.28 7.10
N GLU A 317 -3.09 -10.74 8.35
CA GLU A 317 -4.21 -11.22 9.17
C GLU A 317 -5.09 -10.07 9.67
N THR A 318 -4.50 -8.88 9.88
CA THR A 318 -5.17 -7.70 10.42
C THR A 318 -5.33 -6.57 9.40
N ALA A 319 -4.84 -6.77 8.18
CA ALA A 319 -4.97 -5.80 7.11
C ALA A 319 -6.43 -5.64 6.68
N VAL A 320 -6.84 -4.38 6.50
CA VAL A 320 -8.09 -4.05 5.81
C VAL A 320 -7.79 -3.68 4.36
N PRO A 321 -8.73 -3.91 3.42
CA PRO A 321 -8.54 -3.50 2.04
C PRO A 321 -8.30 -1.99 1.93
N TYR A 322 -7.38 -1.61 1.04
CA TYR A 322 -7.26 -0.22 0.63
C TYR A 322 -8.61 0.25 0.07
N PRO A 323 -9.15 1.37 0.54
CA PRO A 323 -10.48 1.82 0.14
C PRO A 323 -10.50 2.20 -1.34
N THR A 324 -11.44 1.60 -2.08
CA THR A 324 -11.58 1.80 -3.53
C THR A 324 -12.97 2.34 -3.87
N ASN A 325 -13.06 3.13 -4.93
CA ASN A 325 -14.31 3.58 -5.54
C ASN A 325 -14.12 3.81 -7.04
N LEU A 326 -15.21 4.08 -7.77
CA LEU A 326 -15.19 4.27 -9.23
C LEU A 326 -14.33 5.45 -9.69
N ASN A 327 -14.20 6.46 -8.86
CA ASN A 327 -13.45 7.68 -9.14
C ASN A 327 -12.24 7.82 -8.19
N GLY A 328 -11.66 6.69 -7.77
CA GLY A 328 -10.59 6.61 -6.79
C GLY A 328 -9.42 7.56 -7.06
N SER A 329 -8.94 7.64 -8.29
CA SER A 329 -7.83 8.53 -8.64
C SER A 329 -8.20 10.02 -8.49
N GLU A 330 -9.45 10.42 -8.83
CA GLU A 330 -9.91 11.81 -8.64
C GLU A 330 -10.02 12.15 -7.16
N PHE A 331 -10.56 11.21 -6.36
CA PHE A 331 -10.64 11.35 -4.92
C PHE A 331 -9.26 11.41 -4.27
N GLN A 332 -8.34 10.51 -4.63
CA GLN A 332 -6.99 10.48 -4.07
C GLN A 332 -6.23 11.78 -4.31
N ASN A 333 -6.30 12.32 -5.52
CA ASN A 333 -5.66 13.60 -5.86
C ASN A 333 -6.22 14.76 -5.02
N MET A 334 -7.53 14.79 -4.83
CA MET A 334 -8.20 15.79 -3.98
C MET A 334 -7.79 15.59 -2.51
N PHE A 335 -7.88 14.38 -2.01
CA PHE A 335 -7.56 14.02 -0.62
C PHE A 335 -6.10 14.33 -0.27
N GLN A 336 -5.15 13.95 -1.14
CA GLN A 336 -3.73 14.24 -0.96
C GLN A 336 -3.46 15.74 -0.83
N LYS A 337 -4.13 16.56 -1.64
CA LYS A 337 -4.01 18.01 -1.59
C LYS A 337 -4.58 18.60 -0.29
N GLU A 338 -5.70 18.08 0.20
CA GLU A 338 -6.24 18.50 1.51
C GLU A 338 -5.33 18.05 2.66
N CYS A 339 -4.72 16.86 2.58
CA CYS A 339 -3.71 16.41 3.53
C CYS A 339 -2.53 17.38 3.65
N GLU A 340 -2.05 17.97 2.55
CA GLU A 340 -0.98 18.97 2.59
C GLU A 340 -1.38 20.19 3.45
N SER A 341 -2.64 20.61 3.36
CA SER A 341 -3.18 21.71 4.18
C SER A 341 -3.24 21.34 5.66
N LEU A 342 -3.60 20.08 5.97
CA LEU A 342 -3.64 19.56 7.33
C LEU A 342 -2.23 19.47 7.95
N TRP A 343 -1.26 18.91 7.21
CA TRP A 343 0.13 18.80 7.68
C TRP A 343 0.79 20.16 7.88
N ALA A 344 0.43 21.13 7.06
CA ALA A 344 0.92 22.50 7.21
C ALA A 344 0.26 23.27 8.38
N GLY A 345 -0.75 22.70 9.05
CA GLY A 345 -1.53 23.37 10.09
C GLY A 345 -2.38 24.52 9.55
N ALA A 346 -2.66 24.54 8.24
CA ALA A 346 -3.46 25.58 7.61
C ALA A 346 -4.96 25.41 7.86
N VAL A 347 -5.39 24.20 8.18
CA VAL A 347 -6.76 23.85 8.57
C VAL A 347 -6.75 23.00 9.84
N SER A 348 -7.82 23.07 10.63
CA SER A 348 -8.00 22.17 11.77
C SER A 348 -8.41 20.76 11.30
N PRO A 349 -8.24 19.73 12.14
CA PRO A 349 -8.74 18.38 11.86
C PRO A 349 -10.22 18.32 11.50
N GLU A 350 -11.05 19.08 12.20
CA GLU A 350 -12.50 19.18 11.95
C GLU A 350 -12.78 19.83 10.59
N GLU A 351 -12.13 20.96 10.30
CA GLU A 351 -12.28 21.67 9.02
C GLU A 351 -11.78 20.79 7.86
N PHE A 352 -10.65 20.10 8.02
CA PHE A 352 -10.15 19.15 7.04
C PHE A 352 -11.19 18.08 6.70
N ALA A 353 -11.76 17.42 7.72
CA ALA A 353 -12.73 16.36 7.52
C ALA A 353 -13.99 16.86 6.78
N GLN A 354 -14.52 18.04 7.15
CA GLN A 354 -15.65 18.66 6.48
C GLN A 354 -15.34 18.99 5.02
N ARG A 355 -14.18 19.60 4.75
CA ARG A 355 -13.75 19.96 3.38
C ARG A 355 -13.58 18.75 2.48
N VAL A 356 -13.01 17.66 3.02
CA VAL A 356 -12.89 16.39 2.27
C VAL A 356 -14.26 15.85 1.94
N ASP A 357 -15.18 15.77 2.88
CA ASP A 357 -16.54 15.25 2.64
C ASP A 357 -17.30 16.10 1.60
N GLU A 358 -17.21 17.43 1.69
CA GLU A 358 -17.83 18.34 0.73
C GLU A 358 -17.26 18.18 -0.70
N GLN A 359 -15.94 18.07 -0.82
CA GLN A 359 -15.28 17.92 -2.12
C GLN A 359 -15.42 16.49 -2.69
N ALA A 360 -15.54 15.50 -1.84
CA ALA A 360 -15.76 14.10 -2.22
C ALA A 360 -17.18 13.88 -2.80
N ALA A 361 -18.18 14.58 -2.30
CA ALA A 361 -19.58 14.36 -2.69
C ALA A 361 -19.82 14.37 -4.21
N PRO A 362 -19.37 15.38 -4.99
CA PRO A 362 -19.53 15.38 -6.45
C PRO A 362 -18.65 14.34 -7.16
N ILE A 363 -17.60 13.83 -6.53
CA ILE A 363 -16.70 12.79 -7.08
C ILE A 363 -17.36 11.43 -6.92
N LEU A 364 -17.86 11.13 -5.72
CA LEU A 364 -18.37 9.80 -5.34
C LEU A 364 -19.80 9.55 -5.84
N SER A 365 -20.55 10.63 -6.20
CA SER A 365 -21.92 10.53 -6.71
C SER A 365 -22.02 10.27 -8.22
N LYS A 366 -20.90 10.25 -8.95
CA LYS A 366 -20.82 9.95 -10.39
C LYS A 366 -20.90 8.44 -10.60
#